data_aa7c290bfd41d6e1248325772af1654a
#
_entry.id   aa7c290bfd41d6e1248325772af1654a
#
_cell.length_a   1.000
_cell.length_b   1.000
_cell.length_c   1.000
_cell.angle_alpha   90.00
_cell.angle_beta   90.00
_cell.angle_gamma   90.00
#
_symmetry.space_group_name_H-M   'P 1'
#
loop_
_entity.id
_entity.type
_entity.pdbx_description
1 polymer ?
#
loop_
_entity_poly.entity_id
_entity_poly.type
_entity_poly.pdbx_seq_one_letter_code
_entity_poly.pdbx_strand_id
1 'polypeptide(L)'
;PDNSQGDSEHCKFFTYAAKAGVNYVIGGAMRVYGNVAFYNDAPVFKQAFLSPRTRNSTADNLTTVKTFSTDLNYQYSANGYNVRATAYFTNIADQTDLMSFYDDLQNGFTNFSMSGIDQRHMGIEVGFKIPLPIEALALQGALSLGEYVYTSNPRMTQTMDNSAAVVIKNELVPYWTQTPIYARDADGNITPEVERYQKHYVPSTPQTAASLGLSWNKNYWFIDADVEYFDRSYLDMNPLYRTDRATAGADGIVSPQEIEYMTSQERFKPAFLVNLSIGKSWLIRYKYQFGVNLNAKNLLNNTNIRTGGYEQNRIVENTTSKTSYYRFDPRYFYYAGFNYMLNVYFRF
;
A
#
# COMPACT_ATOMS: atom_id res chain seq x y z
N PRO A 1 12.44 23.67 21.21
CA PRO A 1 13.77 23.36 20.66
C PRO A 1 14.46 24.61 20.13
N ASP A 2 15.80 24.66 20.20
CA ASP A 2 16.57 25.85 19.90
C ASP A 2 16.49 26.33 18.46
N ASN A 3 16.17 25.44 17.54
CA ASN A 3 16.06 25.71 16.09
C ASN A 3 14.62 25.82 15.58
N SER A 4 13.66 26.14 16.45
CA SER A 4 12.23 26.29 16.07
C SER A 4 11.80 27.75 15.88
N GLN A 5 12.70 28.70 16.10
CA GLN A 5 12.44 30.12 15.92
C GLN A 5 13.02 30.63 14.60
N GLY A 6 12.35 31.62 14.01
CA GLY A 6 12.76 32.20 12.73
C GLY A 6 12.39 31.35 11.53
N ASP A 7 13.06 31.60 10.42
CA ASP A 7 12.82 30.89 9.15
C ASP A 7 13.37 29.49 9.16
N SER A 8 12.68 28.57 8.49
CA SER A 8 13.19 27.23 8.24
C SER A 8 14.31 27.24 7.20
N GLU A 9 15.03 26.14 7.10
CA GLU A 9 16.01 25.94 6.02
C GLU A 9 15.34 26.06 4.65
N HIS A 10 16.04 26.71 3.72
CA HIS A 10 15.59 26.85 2.35
C HIS A 10 16.14 25.74 1.47
N CYS A 11 15.26 24.92 0.90
CA CYS A 11 15.64 23.89 -0.07
C CYS A 11 15.20 24.30 -1.49
N LYS A 12 16.06 24.10 -2.44
CA LYS A 12 15.78 24.34 -3.87
C LYS A 12 15.96 23.04 -4.64
N PHE A 13 14.94 22.65 -5.39
CA PHE A 13 14.95 21.45 -6.20
C PHE A 13 14.73 21.80 -7.67
N PHE A 14 15.53 21.19 -8.54
CA PHE A 14 15.25 21.21 -9.97
C PHE A 14 14.41 19.99 -10.30
N THR A 15 13.20 20.19 -10.81
CA THR A 15 12.27 19.13 -11.18
C THR A 15 12.04 19.09 -12.67
N TYR A 16 11.89 17.90 -13.23
CA TYR A 16 11.63 17.70 -14.65
C TYR A 16 10.85 16.41 -14.88
N ALA A 17 10.16 16.35 -16.03
CA ALA A 17 9.42 15.17 -16.44
C ALA A 17 9.61 14.93 -17.94
N ALA A 18 9.84 13.68 -18.33
CA ALA A 18 9.86 13.22 -19.72
C ALA A 18 8.88 12.04 -19.86
N LYS A 19 8.01 12.10 -20.87
CA LYS A 19 7.04 11.05 -21.16
C LYS A 19 7.01 10.78 -22.65
N ALA A 20 6.90 9.51 -23.03
CA ALA A 20 6.70 9.07 -24.40
C ALA A 20 5.73 7.89 -24.44
N GLY A 21 5.01 7.74 -25.52
CA GLY A 21 4.09 6.64 -25.69
C GLY A 21 3.84 6.34 -27.16
N VAL A 22 3.54 5.08 -27.44
CA VAL A 22 3.19 4.59 -28.77
C VAL A 22 1.84 3.90 -28.68
N ASN A 23 0.97 4.19 -29.63
CA ASN A 23 -0.34 3.56 -29.76
C ASN A 23 -0.51 3.03 -31.19
N TYR A 24 -0.85 1.76 -31.30
CA TYR A 24 -1.08 1.08 -32.57
C TYR A 24 -2.45 0.42 -32.60
N VAL A 25 -3.27 0.75 -33.60
CA VAL A 25 -4.62 0.19 -33.77
C VAL A 25 -4.58 -0.88 -34.85
N ILE A 26 -5.11 -2.06 -34.54
CA ILE A 26 -5.12 -3.24 -35.40
C ILE A 26 -6.56 -3.57 -35.79
N GLY A 27 -6.89 -3.45 -37.08
CA GLY A 27 -8.20 -3.87 -37.60
C GLY A 27 -9.42 -3.18 -36.97
N GLY A 28 -9.23 -2.02 -36.32
CA GLY A 28 -10.31 -1.24 -35.71
C GLY A 28 -10.85 -1.75 -34.38
N ALA A 29 -10.65 -3.02 -34.05
CA ALA A 29 -11.15 -3.65 -32.82
C ALA A 29 -10.09 -3.82 -31.74
N MET A 30 -8.84 -3.88 -32.13
CA MET A 30 -7.71 -4.11 -31.24
C MET A 30 -6.80 -2.89 -31.15
N ARG A 31 -6.25 -2.66 -29.98
CA ARG A 31 -5.29 -1.60 -29.72
C ARG A 31 -4.16 -2.15 -28.83
N VAL A 32 -2.93 -1.85 -29.22
CA VAL A 32 -1.74 -2.05 -28.39
C VAL A 32 -1.11 -0.70 -28.15
N TYR A 33 -0.85 -0.37 -26.89
CA TYR A 33 -0.18 0.89 -26.57
C TYR A 33 0.77 0.69 -25.37
N GLY A 34 1.87 1.43 -25.43
CA GLY A 34 2.86 1.44 -24.38
C GLY A 34 3.27 2.85 -24.02
N ASN A 35 3.58 3.06 -22.76
CA ASN A 35 4.04 4.34 -22.25
C ASN A 35 5.32 4.13 -21.46
N VAL A 36 6.16 5.15 -21.47
CA VAL A 36 7.31 5.29 -20.58
C VAL A 36 7.33 6.71 -20.03
N ALA A 37 7.58 6.81 -18.73
CA ALA A 37 7.71 8.10 -18.06
C ALA A 37 8.89 8.07 -17.10
N PHE A 38 9.61 9.18 -17.08
CA PHE A 38 10.60 9.48 -16.06
C PHE A 38 10.35 10.89 -15.56
N TYR A 39 10.29 11.05 -14.23
CA TYR A 39 10.15 12.35 -13.61
C TYR A 39 10.79 12.36 -12.22
N ASN A 40 11.16 13.54 -11.78
CA ASN A 40 11.56 13.79 -10.42
C ASN A 40 10.75 14.94 -9.83
N ASP A 41 10.32 14.75 -8.60
CA ASP A 41 9.50 15.70 -7.87
C ASP A 41 10.21 16.17 -6.60
N ALA A 42 9.89 17.37 -6.13
CA ALA A 42 10.33 17.82 -4.82
C ALA A 42 9.70 16.91 -3.74
N PRO A 43 10.40 16.65 -2.62
CA PRO A 43 9.84 15.91 -1.50
C PRO A 43 8.54 16.54 -1.01
N VAL A 44 7.65 15.71 -0.47
CA VAL A 44 6.43 16.21 0.18
C VAL A 44 6.81 17.14 1.33
N PHE A 45 6.27 18.34 1.36
CA PHE A 45 6.67 19.41 2.32
C PHE A 45 6.72 18.91 3.77
N LYS A 46 5.69 18.20 4.23
CA LYS A 46 5.64 17.66 5.59
C LYS A 46 6.78 16.69 5.90
N GLN A 47 7.22 15.92 4.91
CA GLN A 47 8.26 14.90 5.04
C GLN A 47 9.67 15.46 4.79
N ALA A 48 9.76 16.72 4.37
CA ALA A 48 11.04 17.37 4.12
C ALA A 48 11.75 17.87 5.38
N PHE A 49 11.07 17.86 6.53
CA PHE A 49 11.61 18.35 7.81
C PHE A 49 11.75 17.21 8.81
N LEU A 50 12.72 17.32 9.71
CA LEU A 50 12.89 16.41 10.84
C LEU A 50 11.69 16.41 11.79
N SER A 51 11.08 17.58 11.97
CA SER A 51 9.81 17.76 12.67
C SER A 51 9.19 19.10 12.21
N PRO A 52 8.25 19.09 11.28
CA PRO A 52 7.67 20.35 10.74
C PRO A 52 6.93 21.17 11.79
N ARG A 53 6.66 20.61 12.95
CA ARG A 53 5.97 21.24 14.07
C ARG A 53 6.91 21.98 15.03
N THR A 54 8.12 21.48 15.19
CA THR A 54 9.01 21.89 16.29
C THR A 54 10.44 22.20 15.86
N ARG A 55 10.79 22.00 14.58
CA ARG A 55 12.15 22.19 14.07
C ARG A 55 12.17 22.84 12.70
N ASN A 56 13.15 23.71 12.49
CA ASN A 56 13.41 24.35 11.20
C ASN A 56 14.34 23.52 10.29
N SER A 57 14.99 22.48 10.85
CA SER A 57 15.95 21.64 10.12
C SER A 57 15.24 20.67 9.19
N THR A 58 15.80 20.50 8.00
CA THR A 58 15.35 19.51 7.02
C THR A 58 15.76 18.08 7.36
N ALA A 59 15.11 17.12 6.72
CA ALA A 59 15.48 15.72 6.80
C ALA A 59 16.92 15.50 6.28
N ASP A 60 17.64 14.57 6.89
CA ASP A 60 18.98 14.20 6.42
C ASP A 60 18.91 13.59 5.01
N ASN A 61 19.90 13.91 4.17
CA ASN A 61 20.00 13.44 2.78
C ASN A 61 18.78 13.77 1.90
N LEU A 62 18.11 14.87 2.16
CA LEU A 62 16.93 15.30 1.41
C LEU A 62 17.27 15.55 -0.07
N THR A 63 16.58 14.88 -0.96
CA THR A 63 16.73 15.00 -2.42
C THR A 63 15.38 14.89 -3.12
N THR A 64 15.35 15.02 -4.44
CA THR A 64 14.12 14.80 -5.23
C THR A 64 13.75 13.33 -5.27
N VAL A 65 12.45 13.06 -5.23
CA VAL A 65 11.91 11.72 -5.47
C VAL A 65 11.93 11.42 -6.96
N LYS A 66 12.56 10.33 -7.37
CA LYS A 66 12.72 9.93 -8.76
C LYS A 66 11.76 8.78 -9.07
N THR A 67 10.99 8.93 -10.15
CA THR A 67 10.07 7.89 -10.60
C THR A 67 10.34 7.52 -12.03
N PHE A 68 10.57 6.23 -12.26
CA PHE A 68 10.54 5.62 -13.58
C PHE A 68 9.31 4.72 -13.66
N SER A 69 8.48 4.90 -14.71
CA SER A 69 7.28 4.08 -14.91
C SER A 69 7.15 3.69 -16.37
N THR A 70 6.74 2.45 -16.62
CA THR A 70 6.42 1.95 -17.95
C THR A 70 5.26 0.99 -17.90
N ASP A 71 4.43 0.99 -18.94
CA ASP A 71 3.32 0.07 -19.09
C ASP A 71 3.17 -0.37 -20.55
N LEU A 72 2.65 -1.60 -20.74
CA LEU A 72 2.24 -2.16 -22.00
C LEU A 72 0.80 -2.63 -21.88
N ASN A 73 -0.05 -2.16 -22.79
CA ASN A 73 -1.48 -2.40 -22.75
C ASN A 73 -1.96 -3.06 -24.04
N TYR A 74 -2.83 -4.03 -23.91
CA TYR A 74 -3.64 -4.59 -24.98
C TYR A 74 -5.11 -4.34 -24.68
N GLN A 75 -5.86 -3.89 -25.67
CA GLN A 75 -7.30 -3.69 -25.59
C GLN A 75 -7.99 -4.29 -26.80
N TYR A 76 -9.05 -5.05 -26.57
CA TYR A 76 -9.97 -5.53 -27.59
C TYR A 76 -11.39 -5.03 -27.28
N SER A 77 -12.07 -4.46 -28.28
CA SER A 77 -13.44 -3.98 -28.10
C SER A 77 -14.22 -4.16 -29.42
N ALA A 78 -15.04 -5.18 -29.51
CA ALA A 78 -15.94 -5.46 -30.64
C ALA A 78 -17.08 -6.38 -30.22
N ASN A 79 -18.24 -6.24 -30.87
CA ASN A 79 -19.41 -7.12 -30.70
C ASN A 79 -19.86 -7.29 -29.23
N GLY A 80 -19.69 -6.25 -28.41
CA GLY A 80 -20.02 -6.31 -26.97
C GLY A 80 -18.93 -6.92 -26.09
N TYR A 81 -17.89 -7.51 -26.67
CA TYR A 81 -16.70 -7.97 -25.95
C TYR A 81 -15.80 -6.77 -25.66
N ASN A 82 -15.37 -6.66 -24.40
CA ASN A 82 -14.35 -5.73 -23.99
C ASN A 82 -13.33 -6.48 -23.15
N VAL A 83 -12.05 -6.46 -23.57
CA VAL A 83 -10.95 -7.07 -22.84
C VAL A 83 -9.81 -6.08 -22.80
N ARG A 84 -9.21 -5.90 -21.64
CA ARG A 84 -8.01 -5.11 -21.45
C ARG A 84 -7.01 -5.92 -20.62
N ALA A 85 -5.76 -5.95 -21.06
CA ALA A 85 -4.64 -6.47 -20.30
C ALA A 85 -3.54 -5.42 -20.24
N THR A 86 -2.97 -5.24 -19.06
CA THR A 86 -1.89 -4.26 -18.81
C THR A 86 -0.78 -4.96 -18.04
N ALA A 87 0.45 -4.84 -18.51
CA ALA A 87 1.64 -5.14 -17.74
C ALA A 87 2.31 -3.80 -17.37
N TYR A 88 2.71 -3.61 -16.12
CA TYR A 88 3.31 -2.37 -15.65
C TYR A 88 4.52 -2.60 -14.77
N PHE A 89 5.41 -1.62 -14.77
CA PHE A 89 6.56 -1.54 -13.90
C PHE A 89 6.78 -0.09 -13.48
N THR A 90 6.95 0.15 -12.18
CA THR A 90 7.28 1.47 -11.63
C THR A 90 8.34 1.30 -10.55
N ASN A 91 9.39 2.08 -10.65
CA ASN A 91 10.42 2.24 -9.62
C ASN A 91 10.37 3.66 -9.09
N ILE A 92 10.28 3.80 -7.77
CA ILE A 92 10.25 5.08 -7.07
C ILE A 92 11.45 5.08 -6.12
N ALA A 93 12.33 6.07 -6.24
CA ALA A 93 13.55 6.15 -5.46
C ALA A 93 13.66 7.46 -4.68
N ASP A 94 14.45 7.43 -3.62
CA ASP A 94 14.79 8.57 -2.78
C ASP A 94 13.57 9.21 -2.07
N GLN A 95 12.57 8.43 -1.72
CA GLN A 95 11.44 8.94 -0.94
C GLN A 95 11.86 9.25 0.50
N THR A 96 11.17 10.19 1.10
CA THR A 96 11.24 10.50 2.53
C THR A 96 9.93 10.14 3.20
N ASP A 97 9.98 9.78 4.48
CA ASP A 97 8.80 9.59 5.31
C ASP A 97 9.01 10.16 6.72
N LEU A 98 7.94 10.55 7.37
CA LEU A 98 7.96 11.13 8.70
C LEU A 98 6.85 10.52 9.56
N MET A 99 7.25 9.82 10.61
CA MET A 99 6.36 9.29 11.63
C MET A 99 6.54 10.03 12.95
N SER A 100 5.44 10.27 13.65
CA SER A 100 5.46 10.90 14.98
C SER A 100 4.73 10.00 15.97
N PHE A 101 5.33 9.76 17.13
CA PHE A 101 4.75 8.91 18.17
C PHE A 101 5.32 9.22 19.55
N TYR A 102 4.72 8.64 20.58
CA TYR A 102 5.21 8.76 21.94
C TYR A 102 6.27 7.69 22.21
N ASP A 103 7.44 8.12 22.67
CA ASP A 103 8.57 7.26 23.05
C ASP A 103 8.65 7.19 24.58
N ASP A 104 8.37 6.03 25.17
CA ASP A 104 8.39 5.84 26.63
C ASP A 104 9.83 5.95 27.20
N LEU A 105 10.86 5.63 26.41
CA LEU A 105 12.27 5.77 26.85
C LEU A 105 12.68 7.24 26.95
N GLN A 106 12.16 8.07 26.05
CA GLN A 106 12.46 9.51 26.03
C GLN A 106 11.42 10.31 26.81
N ASN A 107 10.35 9.65 27.31
CA ASN A 107 9.23 10.26 28.01
C ASN A 107 8.64 11.46 27.26
N GLY A 108 8.46 11.34 25.95
CA GLY A 108 8.00 12.43 25.11
C GLY A 108 7.63 12.04 23.69
N PHE A 109 7.03 12.99 22.97
CA PHE A 109 6.80 12.80 21.54
C PHE A 109 8.11 12.89 20.76
N THR A 110 8.32 11.91 19.88
CA THR A 110 9.46 11.81 18.97
C THR A 110 9.00 11.74 17.52
N ASN A 111 9.90 12.12 16.63
CA ASN A 111 9.68 12.03 15.19
C ASN A 111 10.78 11.18 14.57
N PHE A 112 10.40 10.23 13.74
CA PHE A 112 11.30 9.47 12.87
C PHE A 112 11.20 10.04 11.47
N SER A 113 12.25 10.69 11.04
CA SER A 113 12.44 11.11 9.66
C SER A 113 13.30 10.08 8.96
N MET A 114 12.77 9.48 7.91
CA MET A 114 13.48 8.52 7.07
C MET A 114 13.74 9.11 5.69
N SER A 115 14.89 8.78 5.11
CA SER A 115 15.31 9.17 3.77
C SER A 115 15.92 7.99 3.01
N GLY A 116 15.89 8.05 1.67
CA GLY A 116 16.41 6.99 0.82
C GLY A 116 15.51 5.74 0.81
N ILE A 117 14.18 5.93 0.86
CA ILE A 117 13.21 4.84 0.73
C ILE A 117 12.96 4.60 -0.77
N ASP A 118 13.32 3.42 -1.27
CA ASP A 118 13.03 3.00 -2.63
C ASP A 118 11.96 1.92 -2.64
N GLN A 119 11.11 1.97 -3.66
CA GLN A 119 10.03 1.02 -3.88
C GLN A 119 9.98 0.58 -5.34
N ARG A 120 9.63 -0.67 -5.54
CA ARG A 120 9.31 -1.23 -6.86
C ARG A 120 7.89 -1.76 -6.87
N HIS A 121 7.13 -1.34 -7.86
CA HIS A 121 5.77 -1.79 -8.12
C HIS A 121 5.71 -2.38 -9.51
N MET A 122 5.35 -3.64 -9.64
CA MET A 122 5.18 -4.29 -10.93
C MET A 122 4.04 -5.28 -10.90
N GLY A 123 3.41 -5.53 -12.03
CA GLY A 123 2.31 -6.47 -12.09
C GLY A 123 1.63 -6.57 -13.44
N ILE A 124 0.56 -7.36 -13.42
CA ILE A 124 -0.32 -7.57 -14.55
C ILE A 124 -1.75 -7.34 -14.10
N GLU A 125 -2.51 -6.61 -14.90
CA GLU A 125 -3.93 -6.38 -14.72
C GLU A 125 -4.70 -6.86 -15.93
N VAL A 126 -5.82 -7.55 -15.72
CA VAL A 126 -6.74 -7.99 -16.77
C VAL A 126 -8.15 -7.60 -16.37
N GLY A 127 -8.86 -6.94 -17.25
CA GLY A 127 -10.29 -6.65 -17.10
C GLY A 127 -11.05 -7.14 -18.33
N PHE A 128 -12.23 -7.68 -18.12
CA PHE A 128 -13.07 -8.14 -19.23
C PHE A 128 -14.56 -7.96 -18.96
N LYS A 129 -15.30 -7.78 -20.06
CA LYS A 129 -16.75 -7.92 -20.13
C LYS A 129 -17.10 -8.72 -21.38
N ILE A 130 -17.82 -9.82 -21.20
CA ILE A 130 -18.12 -10.81 -22.24
C ILE A 130 -19.64 -11.03 -22.28
N PRO A 131 -20.33 -10.76 -23.40
CA PRO A 131 -21.76 -11.10 -23.52
C PRO A 131 -21.94 -12.60 -23.47
N LEU A 132 -22.91 -13.04 -22.70
CA LEU A 132 -23.29 -14.46 -22.61
C LEU A 132 -24.44 -14.77 -23.61
N PRO A 133 -24.68 -16.04 -23.95
CA PRO A 133 -25.75 -16.44 -24.87
C PRO A 133 -27.17 -16.25 -24.30
N ILE A 134 -27.31 -15.61 -23.14
CA ILE A 134 -28.57 -15.17 -22.54
C ILE A 134 -28.75 -13.68 -22.82
N GLU A 135 -29.90 -13.31 -23.29
CA GLU A 135 -30.19 -11.92 -23.68
C GLU A 135 -29.88 -10.92 -22.56
N ALA A 136 -29.09 -9.92 -22.90
CA ALA A 136 -28.70 -8.83 -22.03
C ALA A 136 -27.84 -9.22 -20.78
N LEU A 137 -27.37 -10.47 -20.74
CA LEU A 137 -26.49 -10.95 -19.67
C LEU A 137 -25.02 -10.89 -20.13
N ALA A 138 -24.16 -10.38 -19.27
CA ALA A 138 -22.71 -10.37 -19.49
C ALA A 138 -21.97 -10.91 -18.26
N LEU A 139 -20.89 -11.64 -18.51
CA LEU A 139 -19.87 -11.94 -17.52
C LEU A 139 -18.85 -10.81 -17.51
N GLN A 140 -18.52 -10.31 -16.33
CA GLN A 140 -17.49 -9.29 -16.16
C GLN A 140 -16.52 -9.66 -15.05
N GLY A 141 -15.30 -9.22 -15.18
CA GLY A 141 -14.29 -9.50 -14.15
C GLY A 141 -13.05 -8.64 -14.31
N ALA A 142 -12.29 -8.61 -13.24
CA ALA A 142 -10.99 -8.00 -13.19
C ALA A 142 -10.05 -8.85 -12.33
N LEU A 143 -8.77 -8.85 -12.68
CA LEU A 143 -7.70 -9.49 -11.94
C LEU A 143 -6.49 -8.55 -11.92
N SER A 144 -5.94 -8.31 -10.74
CA SER A 144 -4.68 -7.61 -10.55
C SER A 144 -3.72 -8.52 -9.77
N LEU A 145 -2.57 -8.78 -10.33
CA LEU A 145 -1.47 -9.52 -9.71
C LEU A 145 -0.25 -8.60 -9.68
N GLY A 146 0.02 -8.01 -8.54
CA GLY A 146 1.14 -7.12 -8.33
C GLY A 146 2.22 -7.69 -7.40
N GLU A 147 3.39 -7.07 -7.42
CA GLU A 147 4.43 -7.18 -6.42
C GLU A 147 4.91 -5.76 -6.08
N TYR A 148 4.64 -5.29 -4.85
CA TYR A 148 5.00 -3.97 -4.36
C TYR A 148 5.93 -4.15 -3.17
N VAL A 149 7.22 -3.84 -3.37
CA VAL A 149 8.28 -4.15 -2.41
C VAL A 149 9.18 -2.96 -2.17
N TYR A 150 9.73 -2.89 -0.97
CA TYR A 150 10.84 -2.00 -0.69
C TYR A 150 12.13 -2.57 -1.31
N THR A 151 12.98 -1.69 -1.85
CA THR A 151 14.20 -2.08 -2.57
C THR A 151 15.48 -1.41 -2.04
N SER A 152 15.35 -0.58 -1.00
CA SER A 152 16.48 0.04 -0.29
C SER A 152 16.36 -0.12 1.23
N ASN A 153 17.46 0.00 1.93
CA ASN A 153 17.50 0.19 3.38
C ASN A 153 17.64 1.70 3.66
N PRO A 154 16.60 2.36 4.19
CA PRO A 154 16.63 3.80 4.42
C PRO A 154 17.54 4.18 5.58
N ARG A 155 17.80 5.49 5.70
CA ARG A 155 18.42 6.07 6.87
C ARG A 155 17.39 6.80 7.71
N MET A 156 17.56 6.77 9.02
CA MET A 156 16.61 7.28 9.98
C MET A 156 17.28 8.26 10.94
N THR A 157 16.57 9.37 11.22
CA THR A 157 16.93 10.34 12.26
C THR A 157 15.75 10.46 13.22
N GLN A 158 15.98 10.25 14.51
CA GLN A 158 14.97 10.42 15.56
C GLN A 158 15.24 11.71 16.35
N THR A 159 14.21 12.54 16.46
CA THR A 159 14.24 13.78 17.22
C THR A 159 13.09 13.86 18.22
N MET A 160 13.25 14.66 19.27
CA MET A 160 12.22 14.93 20.27
C MET A 160 11.54 16.27 20.03
N ASP A 161 10.25 16.37 20.32
CA ASP A 161 9.49 17.62 20.16
C ASP A 161 9.82 18.68 21.25
N ASN A 162 10.15 18.22 22.46
CA ASN A 162 10.36 19.07 23.62
C ASN A 162 11.85 19.36 23.94
N SER A 163 12.74 18.95 23.06
CA SER A 163 14.19 19.09 23.26
C SER A 163 14.90 19.36 21.93
N ALA A 164 16.05 20.04 21.99
CA ALA A 164 16.95 20.14 20.84
C ALA A 164 17.70 18.83 20.55
N ALA A 165 17.58 17.83 21.41
CA ALA A 165 18.31 16.59 21.29
C ALA A 165 17.91 15.81 20.02
N VAL A 166 18.94 15.24 19.37
CA VAL A 166 18.81 14.22 18.32
C VAL A 166 19.12 12.89 18.99
N VAL A 167 18.14 12.00 19.07
CA VAL A 167 18.26 10.70 19.75
C VAL A 167 19.03 9.71 18.87
N ILE A 168 18.68 9.68 17.58
CA ILE A 168 19.35 8.89 16.55
C ILE A 168 19.63 9.82 15.37
N LYS A 169 20.82 9.77 14.81
CA LYS A 169 21.19 10.60 13.66
C LYS A 169 21.70 9.75 12.50
N ASN A 170 20.96 9.83 11.38
CA ASN A 170 21.35 9.27 10.08
C ASN A 170 21.78 7.78 10.15
N GLU A 171 21.10 6.99 10.98
CA GLU A 171 21.39 5.57 11.20
C GLU A 171 20.72 4.72 10.14
N LEU A 172 21.41 3.68 9.67
CA LEU A 172 20.87 2.72 8.70
C LEU A 172 19.77 1.88 9.34
N VAL A 173 18.71 1.57 8.58
CA VAL A 173 17.68 0.60 8.93
C VAL A 173 17.90 -0.68 8.12
N PRO A 174 18.78 -1.60 8.58
CA PRO A 174 19.35 -2.67 7.75
C PRO A 174 18.35 -3.77 7.39
N TYR A 175 17.24 -3.88 8.12
CA TYR A 175 16.23 -4.92 7.91
C TYR A 175 14.98 -4.40 7.20
N TRP A 176 15.05 -3.23 6.55
CA TRP A 176 13.88 -2.63 5.90
C TRP A 176 13.46 -3.33 4.61
N THR A 177 14.42 -3.73 3.77
CA THR A 177 14.12 -4.38 2.49
C THR A 177 13.91 -5.87 2.62
N GLN A 178 14.84 -6.54 3.26
CA GLN A 178 14.89 -7.99 3.35
C GLN A 178 15.35 -8.41 4.74
N THR A 179 14.66 -9.39 5.30
CA THR A 179 15.02 -10.03 6.55
C THR A 179 15.52 -11.45 6.28
N PRO A 180 16.65 -11.88 6.84
CA PRO A 180 17.09 -13.24 6.70
C PRO A 180 16.11 -14.21 7.37
N ILE A 181 15.76 -15.29 6.68
CA ILE A 181 15.01 -16.41 7.23
C ILE A 181 15.98 -17.57 7.39
N TYR A 182 16.13 -18.03 8.59
CA TYR A 182 17.05 -19.11 8.91
C TYR A 182 16.39 -20.48 8.77
N ALA A 183 17.16 -21.46 8.33
CA ALA A 183 16.74 -22.86 8.31
C ALA A 183 16.51 -23.38 9.74
N ARG A 184 15.62 -24.35 9.89
CA ARG A 184 15.37 -25.02 11.17
C ARG A 184 15.71 -26.50 11.04
N ASP A 185 16.30 -27.07 12.09
CA ASP A 185 16.49 -28.51 12.20
C ASP A 185 15.18 -29.25 12.53
N ALA A 186 15.26 -30.58 12.64
CA ALA A 186 14.11 -31.43 12.91
C ALA A 186 13.47 -31.14 14.30
N ASP A 187 14.21 -30.59 15.21
CA ASP A 187 13.79 -30.24 16.58
C ASP A 187 13.26 -28.79 16.65
N GLY A 188 13.27 -28.07 15.51
CA GLY A 188 12.79 -26.68 15.39
C GLY A 188 13.83 -25.63 15.79
N ASN A 189 15.07 -26.00 16.10
CA ASN A 189 16.15 -25.07 16.40
C ASN A 189 16.64 -24.42 15.12
N ILE A 190 17.03 -23.15 15.22
CA ILE A 190 17.60 -22.45 14.09
C ILE A 190 19.02 -22.87 13.83
N THR A 191 19.29 -23.24 12.58
CA THR A 191 20.66 -23.46 12.11
C THR A 191 21.30 -22.11 11.77
N PRO A 192 22.64 -21.99 11.85
CA PRO A 192 23.33 -20.74 11.51
C PRO A 192 23.28 -20.39 10.00
N GLU A 193 22.75 -21.30 9.17
CA GLU A 193 22.66 -21.09 7.74
C GLU A 193 21.38 -20.33 7.38
N VAL A 194 21.51 -19.27 6.61
CA VAL A 194 20.39 -18.50 6.07
C VAL A 194 19.85 -19.24 4.86
N GLU A 195 18.60 -19.71 4.96
CA GLU A 195 17.93 -20.42 3.87
C GLU A 195 17.49 -19.47 2.76
N ARG A 196 16.93 -18.34 3.14
CA ARG A 196 16.41 -17.31 2.20
C ARG A 196 16.26 -15.96 2.90
N TYR A 197 15.94 -14.92 2.10
CA TYR A 197 15.54 -13.62 2.61
C TYR A 197 14.05 -13.39 2.44
N GLN A 198 13.39 -12.88 3.49
CA GLN A 198 12.02 -12.42 3.42
C GLN A 198 12.00 -10.97 2.93
N LYS A 199 11.23 -10.72 1.87
CA LYS A 199 10.98 -9.36 1.39
C LYS A 199 9.98 -8.65 2.29
N HIS A 200 10.15 -7.33 2.42
CA HIS A 200 9.12 -6.47 3.00
C HIS A 200 8.34 -5.77 1.89
N TYR A 201 7.05 -5.70 2.10
CA TYR A 201 6.08 -5.26 1.11
C TYR A 201 5.50 -3.90 1.47
N VAL A 202 5.17 -3.11 0.45
CA VAL A 202 4.47 -1.83 0.63
C VAL A 202 3.07 -2.13 1.20
N PRO A 203 2.69 -1.52 2.33
CA PRO A 203 1.43 -1.81 3.00
C PRO A 203 0.23 -1.17 2.31
N SER A 204 -0.96 -1.42 2.85
CA SER A 204 -2.24 -0.76 2.55
C SER A 204 -2.92 -1.12 1.23
N THR A 205 -2.26 -1.83 0.31
CA THR A 205 -2.85 -2.25 -0.96
C THR A 205 -2.72 -3.76 -1.12
N PRO A 206 -3.81 -4.50 -1.41
CA PRO A 206 -3.72 -5.90 -1.73
C PRO A 206 -2.92 -6.10 -3.03
N GLN A 207 -1.93 -6.97 -3.00
CA GLN A 207 -1.11 -7.26 -4.18
C GLN A 207 -1.75 -8.31 -5.09
N THR A 208 -2.82 -8.95 -4.63
CA THR A 208 -3.74 -9.74 -5.43
C THR A 208 -5.14 -9.24 -5.19
N ALA A 209 -5.79 -8.78 -6.24
CA ALA A 209 -7.19 -8.43 -6.21
C ALA A 209 -7.90 -9.03 -7.43
N ALA A 210 -9.06 -9.60 -7.22
CA ALA A 210 -9.88 -10.13 -8.30
C ALA A 210 -11.34 -9.83 -8.07
N SER A 211 -12.09 -9.62 -9.14
CA SER A 211 -13.55 -9.60 -9.10
C SER A 211 -14.11 -10.44 -10.25
N LEU A 212 -15.22 -11.11 -9.99
CA LEU A 212 -15.98 -11.85 -11.00
C LEU A 212 -17.45 -11.64 -10.75
N GLY A 213 -18.19 -11.25 -11.77
CA GLY A 213 -19.60 -10.94 -11.62
C GLY A 213 -20.42 -11.13 -12.88
N LEU A 214 -21.72 -11.12 -12.69
CA LEU A 214 -22.73 -11.14 -13.74
C LEU A 214 -23.44 -9.78 -13.77
N SER A 215 -23.62 -9.25 -14.97
CA SER A 215 -24.33 -8.00 -15.23
C SER A 215 -25.48 -8.26 -16.19
N TRP A 216 -26.71 -7.99 -15.76
CA TRP A 216 -27.91 -8.11 -16.59
C TRP A 216 -28.60 -6.76 -16.72
N ASN A 217 -28.83 -6.31 -17.98
CA ASN A 217 -29.39 -5.01 -18.26
C ASN A 217 -30.42 -5.12 -19.36
N LYS A 218 -31.72 -5.18 -19.02
CA LYS A 218 -32.82 -5.30 -19.95
C LYS A 218 -34.06 -4.52 -19.49
N ASN A 219 -34.71 -3.83 -20.40
CA ASN A 219 -35.99 -3.12 -20.14
C ASN A 219 -35.88 -2.15 -18.95
N TYR A 220 -34.75 -1.41 -18.87
CA TYR A 220 -34.44 -0.48 -17.77
C TYR A 220 -34.27 -1.14 -16.39
N TRP A 221 -34.11 -2.44 -16.32
CA TRP A 221 -33.60 -3.16 -15.17
C TRP A 221 -32.08 -3.24 -15.24
N PHE A 222 -31.43 -3.11 -14.10
CA PHE A 222 -29.98 -3.27 -13.92
C PHE A 222 -29.78 -4.21 -12.74
N ILE A 223 -29.16 -5.34 -12.96
CA ILE A 223 -28.83 -6.30 -11.91
C ILE A 223 -27.36 -6.68 -12.08
N ASP A 224 -26.56 -6.37 -11.08
CA ASP A 224 -25.16 -6.73 -11.03
C ASP A 224 -24.91 -7.52 -9.73
N ALA A 225 -24.29 -8.66 -9.85
CA ALA A 225 -23.84 -9.47 -8.71
C ALA A 225 -22.38 -9.85 -8.92
N ASP A 226 -21.53 -9.59 -7.93
CA ASP A 226 -20.11 -9.86 -8.01
C ASP A 226 -19.53 -10.44 -6.72
N VAL A 227 -18.43 -11.15 -6.89
CA VAL A 227 -17.54 -11.61 -5.83
C VAL A 227 -16.21 -10.92 -6.00
N GLU A 228 -15.73 -10.28 -4.95
CA GLU A 228 -14.40 -9.68 -4.86
C GLU A 228 -13.50 -10.55 -3.98
N TYR A 229 -12.25 -10.71 -4.38
CA TYR A 229 -11.23 -11.46 -3.65
C TYR A 229 -10.00 -10.59 -3.44
N PHE A 230 -9.44 -10.61 -2.24
CA PHE A 230 -8.24 -9.86 -1.86
C PHE A 230 -7.25 -10.76 -1.14
N ASP A 231 -5.98 -10.65 -1.50
CA ASP A 231 -4.89 -11.37 -0.85
C ASP A 231 -3.58 -10.58 -0.91
N ARG A 232 -2.59 -11.04 -0.17
CA ARG A 232 -1.26 -10.42 -0.07
C ARG A 232 -1.33 -8.93 0.31
N SER A 233 -2.16 -8.60 1.29
CA SER A 233 -2.14 -7.32 1.98
C SER A 233 -1.24 -7.43 3.21
N TYR A 234 -0.48 -6.38 3.49
CA TYR A 234 0.54 -6.37 4.52
C TYR A 234 0.32 -5.24 5.51
N LEU A 235 0.73 -5.49 6.75
CA LEU A 235 0.70 -4.53 7.82
C LEU A 235 1.75 -3.44 7.59
N ASP A 236 1.44 -2.19 8.00
CA ASP A 236 2.41 -1.11 8.01
C ASP A 236 3.44 -1.30 9.12
N MET A 237 4.71 -1.07 8.79
CA MET A 237 5.85 -1.43 9.63
C MET A 237 6.32 -0.26 10.49
N ASN A 238 6.64 -0.56 11.75
CA ASN A 238 7.42 0.35 12.58
C ASN A 238 8.91 0.29 12.16
N PRO A 239 9.51 1.38 11.68
CA PRO A 239 10.91 1.35 11.22
C PRO A 239 11.90 0.99 12.32
N LEU A 240 11.59 1.33 13.56
CA LEU A 240 12.49 1.05 14.68
C LEU A 240 12.70 -0.45 14.90
N TYR A 241 11.67 -1.28 14.70
CA TYR A 241 11.82 -2.73 14.84
C TYR A 241 12.74 -3.37 13.79
N ARG A 242 13.09 -2.63 12.73
CA ARG A 242 14.01 -3.06 11.65
C ARG A 242 15.42 -2.49 11.82
N THR A 243 15.76 -1.98 12.99
CA THR A 243 17.10 -1.47 13.32
C THR A 243 17.90 -2.46 14.14
N ASP A 244 19.22 -2.35 14.09
CA ASP A 244 20.11 -3.12 14.98
C ASP A 244 19.82 -2.86 16.45
N ARG A 245 19.32 -1.67 16.81
CA ARG A 245 18.93 -1.34 18.18
C ARG A 245 17.80 -2.22 18.70
N ALA A 246 16.82 -2.53 17.85
CA ALA A 246 15.67 -3.37 18.25
C ALA A 246 16.07 -4.84 18.38
N THR A 247 17.08 -5.26 17.63
CA THR A 247 17.54 -6.64 17.59
C THR A 247 18.73 -6.91 18.52
N ALA A 248 19.38 -5.87 19.08
CA ALA A 248 20.39 -6.05 20.11
C ALA A 248 19.76 -6.61 21.39
N GLY A 249 20.41 -7.54 22.06
CA GLY A 249 20.03 -8.04 23.37
C GLY A 249 20.66 -7.24 24.50
N ALA A 250 20.16 -7.40 25.72
CA ALA A 250 20.74 -6.78 26.91
C ALA A 250 22.22 -7.20 27.13
N ASP A 251 22.56 -8.39 26.66
CA ASP A 251 23.93 -8.96 26.68
C ASP A 251 24.66 -8.82 25.32
N GLY A 252 24.04 -8.14 24.34
CA GLY A 252 24.56 -7.97 22.98
C GLY A 252 24.44 -9.21 22.09
N ILE A 253 23.81 -10.28 22.56
CA ILE A 253 23.63 -11.53 21.82
C ILE A 253 22.14 -11.73 21.54
N VAL A 254 21.77 -11.71 20.25
CA VAL A 254 20.39 -11.95 19.79
C VAL A 254 20.35 -13.18 18.91
N SER A 255 19.42 -14.06 19.18
CA SER A 255 19.23 -15.24 18.35
C SER A 255 18.58 -14.88 17.00
N PRO A 256 18.89 -15.64 15.93
CA PRO A 256 18.21 -15.46 14.65
C PRO A 256 16.68 -15.48 14.74
N GLN A 257 16.11 -16.24 15.67
CA GLN A 257 14.65 -16.29 15.90
C GLN A 257 14.09 -14.96 16.39
N GLU A 258 14.84 -14.28 17.26
CA GLU A 258 14.43 -12.98 17.80
C GLU A 258 14.54 -11.90 16.75
N ILE A 259 15.57 -11.96 15.89
CA ILE A 259 15.69 -11.07 14.73
C ILE A 259 14.47 -11.27 13.80
N GLU A 260 14.15 -12.53 13.44
CA GLU A 260 12.99 -12.85 12.61
C GLU A 260 11.68 -12.35 13.26
N TYR A 261 11.51 -12.58 14.56
CA TYR A 261 10.34 -12.11 15.30
C TYR A 261 10.20 -10.59 15.27
N MET A 262 11.28 -9.85 15.53
CA MET A 262 11.24 -8.38 15.56
C MET A 262 11.04 -7.77 14.19
N THR A 263 11.65 -8.33 13.15
CA THR A 263 11.73 -7.70 11.85
C THR A 263 10.68 -8.21 10.84
N SER A 264 9.99 -9.32 11.13
CA SER A 264 8.97 -9.87 10.24
C SER A 264 7.79 -8.92 10.02
N GLN A 265 7.28 -8.89 8.80
CA GLN A 265 6.07 -8.15 8.44
C GLN A 265 4.86 -9.09 8.40
N GLU A 266 3.77 -8.70 9.03
CA GLU A 266 2.54 -9.49 9.02
C GLU A 266 1.83 -9.39 7.66
N ARG A 267 1.47 -10.55 7.10
CA ARG A 267 0.55 -10.68 5.96
C ARG A 267 -0.84 -10.99 6.47
N PHE A 268 -1.85 -10.27 5.97
CA PHE A 268 -3.24 -10.53 6.31
C PHE A 268 -3.76 -11.80 5.62
N LYS A 269 -4.76 -12.41 6.24
CA LYS A 269 -5.46 -13.55 5.64
C LYS A 269 -6.22 -13.10 4.39
N PRO A 270 -6.32 -13.94 3.37
CA PRO A 270 -7.14 -13.66 2.20
C PRO A 270 -8.60 -13.47 2.59
N ALA A 271 -9.31 -12.64 1.85
CA ALA A 271 -10.70 -12.31 2.10
C ALA A 271 -11.49 -12.20 0.80
N PHE A 272 -12.80 -12.42 0.89
CA PHE A 272 -13.71 -12.18 -0.21
C PHE A 272 -14.99 -11.47 0.26
N LEU A 273 -15.61 -10.75 -0.67
CA LEU A 273 -16.87 -10.04 -0.49
C LEU A 273 -17.85 -10.49 -1.57
N VAL A 274 -19.12 -10.49 -1.25
CA VAL A 274 -20.21 -10.69 -2.21
C VAL A 274 -21.07 -9.43 -2.23
N ASN A 275 -21.30 -8.87 -3.41
CA ASN A 275 -22.04 -7.65 -3.59
C ASN A 275 -23.21 -7.86 -4.56
N LEU A 276 -24.25 -7.04 -4.42
CA LEU A 276 -25.43 -7.05 -5.26
C LEU A 276 -25.92 -5.63 -5.49
N SER A 277 -26.18 -5.30 -6.74
CA SER A 277 -26.82 -4.05 -7.15
C SER A 277 -28.08 -4.37 -7.96
N ILE A 278 -29.22 -3.80 -7.57
CA ILE A 278 -30.48 -3.96 -8.30
C ILE A 278 -31.08 -2.58 -8.52
N GLY A 279 -31.35 -2.25 -9.77
CA GLY A 279 -31.98 -0.98 -10.12
C GLY A 279 -33.07 -1.12 -11.18
N LYS A 280 -33.99 -0.19 -11.15
CA LYS A 280 -35.03 -0.04 -12.14
C LYS A 280 -35.27 1.42 -12.47
N SER A 281 -35.38 1.72 -13.77
CA SER A 281 -35.82 3.02 -14.26
C SER A 281 -37.15 2.91 -14.97
N TRP A 282 -37.94 3.97 -14.95
CA TRP A 282 -39.20 4.12 -15.69
C TRP A 282 -39.12 5.41 -16.50
N LEU A 283 -39.40 5.30 -17.79
CA LEU A 283 -39.56 6.44 -18.67
C LEU A 283 -41.07 6.82 -18.73
N ILE A 284 -41.40 7.99 -18.17
CA ILE A 284 -42.78 8.47 -18.07
C ILE A 284 -43.03 9.49 -19.17
N ARG A 285 -44.01 9.21 -20.05
CA ARG A 285 -44.43 10.07 -21.19
C ARG A 285 -43.25 10.47 -22.09
N TYR A 286 -42.22 9.61 -22.22
CA TYR A 286 -41.02 9.87 -23.01
C TYR A 286 -40.24 11.16 -22.62
N LYS A 287 -40.60 11.78 -21.50
CA LYS A 287 -40.01 13.05 -21.04
C LYS A 287 -39.35 12.94 -19.67
N TYR A 288 -39.99 12.26 -18.74
CA TYR A 288 -39.52 12.16 -17.36
C TYR A 288 -38.95 10.78 -17.12
N GLN A 289 -37.86 10.72 -16.37
CA GLN A 289 -37.27 9.45 -15.95
C GLN A 289 -37.24 9.38 -14.42
N PHE A 290 -37.91 8.37 -13.89
CA PHE A 290 -37.80 8.01 -12.47
C PHE A 290 -36.97 6.74 -12.33
N GLY A 291 -36.15 6.64 -11.32
CA GLY A 291 -35.34 5.45 -11.06
C GLY A 291 -35.06 5.20 -9.59
N VAL A 292 -34.92 3.93 -9.27
CA VAL A 292 -34.55 3.41 -7.94
C VAL A 292 -33.43 2.44 -8.14
N ASN A 293 -32.39 2.55 -7.31
CA ASN A 293 -31.24 1.63 -7.28
C ASN A 293 -30.86 1.30 -5.84
N LEU A 294 -30.81 0.01 -5.53
CA LEU A 294 -30.33 -0.55 -4.26
C LEU A 294 -28.98 -1.19 -4.50
N ASN A 295 -27.97 -0.70 -3.82
CA ASN A 295 -26.64 -1.32 -3.77
C ASN A 295 -26.44 -1.92 -2.39
N ALA A 296 -26.16 -3.21 -2.33
CA ALA A 296 -25.85 -3.94 -1.11
C ALA A 296 -24.45 -4.52 -1.19
N LYS A 297 -23.60 -4.17 -0.23
CA LYS A 297 -22.21 -4.63 -0.15
C LYS A 297 -22.01 -5.55 1.04
N ASN A 298 -21.07 -6.47 0.87
CA ASN A 298 -20.73 -7.46 1.89
C ASN A 298 -21.97 -8.24 2.38
N LEU A 299 -22.68 -8.86 1.45
CA LEU A 299 -23.93 -9.62 1.72
C LEU A 299 -23.73 -10.72 2.77
N LEU A 300 -22.53 -11.26 2.91
CA LEU A 300 -22.20 -12.29 3.88
C LEU A 300 -21.90 -11.71 5.27
N ASN A 301 -21.96 -10.39 5.43
CA ASN A 301 -21.66 -9.68 6.67
C ASN A 301 -20.33 -10.09 7.32
N ASN A 302 -19.28 -10.27 6.52
CA ASN A 302 -17.97 -10.62 7.03
C ASN A 302 -17.28 -9.39 7.65
N THR A 303 -17.21 -9.32 8.96
CA THR A 303 -16.63 -8.21 9.74
C THR A 303 -15.17 -8.46 10.12
N ASN A 304 -14.59 -9.61 9.74
CA ASN A 304 -13.22 -9.98 10.11
C ASN A 304 -12.19 -9.70 9.01
N ILE A 305 -12.59 -8.98 7.97
CA ILE A 305 -11.69 -8.61 6.86
C ILE A 305 -10.81 -7.45 7.30
N ARG A 306 -9.52 -7.68 7.43
CA ARG A 306 -8.53 -6.63 7.69
C ARG A 306 -8.22 -5.88 6.41
N THR A 307 -8.42 -4.57 6.41
CA THR A 307 -8.15 -3.68 5.26
C THR A 307 -6.84 -2.94 5.38
N GLY A 308 -6.25 -2.91 6.56
CA GLY A 308 -5.01 -2.23 6.87
C GLY A 308 -4.72 -2.31 8.37
N GLY A 309 -3.77 -1.53 8.80
CA GLY A 309 -3.34 -1.43 10.18
C GLY A 309 -1.87 -1.05 10.23
N TYR A 310 -1.33 -0.97 11.43
CA TYR A 310 0.05 -0.59 11.67
C TYR A 310 0.61 -1.29 12.91
N GLU A 311 1.90 -1.53 12.91
CA GLU A 311 2.65 -1.84 14.12
C GLU A 311 2.66 -0.60 15.01
N GLN A 312 2.45 -0.78 16.31
CA GLN A 312 2.41 0.37 17.20
C GLN A 312 3.80 1.05 17.24
N ASN A 313 3.81 2.35 16.98
CA ASN A 313 5.00 3.19 17.07
C ASN A 313 5.27 3.58 18.55
N ARG A 314 5.31 2.60 19.41
CA ARG A 314 5.60 2.76 20.84
C ARG A 314 6.88 2.01 21.16
N ILE A 315 7.76 2.66 21.87
CA ILE A 315 9.06 2.10 22.27
C ILE A 315 9.05 1.91 23.76
N VAL A 316 9.24 0.68 24.18
CA VAL A 316 9.47 0.30 25.58
C VAL A 316 10.65 -0.64 25.62
N GLU A 317 11.60 -0.35 26.51
CA GLU A 317 12.72 -1.22 26.74
C GLU A 317 12.24 -2.55 27.31
N ASN A 318 12.78 -3.64 26.80
CA ASN A 318 12.49 -4.96 27.28
C ASN A 318 13.62 -5.45 28.20
N THR A 319 13.39 -5.36 29.50
CA THR A 319 14.36 -5.79 30.53
C THR A 319 14.31 -7.27 30.83
N THR A 320 13.34 -8.00 30.28
CA THR A 320 13.08 -9.41 30.61
C THR A 320 13.32 -10.37 29.48
N SER A 321 13.43 -9.89 28.24
CA SER A 321 13.70 -10.71 27.08
C SER A 321 15.04 -10.37 26.43
N LYS A 322 15.43 -11.19 25.47
CA LYS A 322 16.69 -11.03 24.76
C LYS A 322 16.68 -9.93 23.70
N THR A 323 15.52 -9.34 23.39
CA THR A 323 15.43 -8.17 22.51
C THR A 323 15.39 -6.88 23.31
N SER A 324 16.05 -5.82 22.83
CA SER A 324 16.11 -4.53 23.53
C SER A 324 14.75 -3.84 23.63
N TYR A 325 13.84 -4.10 22.68
CA TYR A 325 12.53 -3.45 22.65
C TYR A 325 11.40 -4.48 22.72
N TYR A 326 10.32 -4.08 23.39
CA TYR A 326 9.08 -4.85 23.39
C TYR A 326 8.31 -4.58 22.09
N ARG A 327 7.95 -5.65 21.36
CA ARG A 327 7.08 -5.53 20.21
C ARG A 327 5.62 -5.61 20.63
N PHE A 328 4.90 -4.52 20.48
CA PHE A 328 3.49 -4.43 20.81
C PHE A 328 2.60 -5.09 19.75
N ASP A 329 1.43 -5.58 20.22
CA ASP A 329 0.42 -6.09 19.31
C ASP A 329 -0.03 -5.02 18.31
N PRO A 330 -0.15 -5.35 17.02
CA PRO A 330 -0.57 -4.40 16.00
C PRO A 330 -1.98 -3.86 16.20
N ARG A 331 -2.28 -2.75 15.54
CA ARG A 331 -3.61 -2.20 15.40
C ARG A 331 -4.12 -2.46 13.99
N TYR A 332 -5.40 -2.86 13.87
CA TYR A 332 -6.00 -3.24 12.60
C TYR A 332 -7.20 -2.38 12.26
N PHE A 333 -7.36 -2.13 10.97
CA PHE A 333 -8.57 -1.56 10.39
C PHE A 333 -9.36 -2.68 9.72
N TYR A 334 -10.67 -2.63 9.86
CA TYR A 334 -11.56 -3.66 9.35
C TYR A 334 -12.51 -3.12 8.30
N TYR A 335 -12.88 -3.96 7.35
CA TYR A 335 -13.94 -3.65 6.41
C TYR A 335 -15.28 -3.54 7.15
N ALA A 336 -16.14 -2.63 6.69
CA ALA A 336 -17.49 -2.52 7.21
C ALA A 336 -18.27 -3.83 6.99
N GLY A 337 -19.11 -4.21 7.92
CA GLY A 337 -20.07 -5.30 7.75
C GLY A 337 -21.04 -5.03 6.62
N PHE A 338 -22.12 -5.80 6.56
CA PHE A 338 -23.18 -5.56 5.58
C PHE A 338 -23.61 -4.10 5.59
N ASN A 339 -23.64 -3.50 4.41
CA ASN A 339 -24.13 -2.14 4.23
C ASN A 339 -24.91 -2.02 2.92
N TYR A 340 -25.80 -1.05 2.86
CA TYR A 340 -26.59 -0.79 1.66
C TYR A 340 -26.78 0.71 1.44
N MET A 341 -26.99 1.06 0.19
CA MET A 341 -27.33 2.41 -0.25
C MET A 341 -28.53 2.34 -1.19
N LEU A 342 -29.58 3.06 -0.86
CA LEU A 342 -30.74 3.26 -1.72
C LEU A 342 -30.61 4.63 -2.40
N ASN A 343 -30.61 4.64 -3.73
CA ASN A 343 -30.62 5.85 -4.52
C ASN A 343 -31.95 5.94 -5.28
N VAL A 344 -32.62 7.08 -5.15
CA VAL A 344 -33.86 7.42 -5.88
C VAL A 344 -33.62 8.71 -6.65
N TYR A 345 -33.91 8.72 -7.94
CA TYR A 345 -33.70 9.90 -8.75
C TYR A 345 -34.92 10.19 -9.67
N PHE A 346 -35.07 11.45 -9.97
CA PHE A 346 -36.05 11.94 -10.94
C PHE A 346 -35.35 12.94 -11.87
N ARG A 347 -35.56 12.76 -13.19
CA ARG A 347 -35.03 13.66 -14.21
C ARG A 347 -36.21 14.18 -15.03
N PHE A 348 -36.20 15.47 -15.35
CA PHE A 348 -37.23 16.18 -16.10
C PHE A 348 -36.65 16.97 -17.28
#